data_5cba85577ca8f71d71c1efef0d7552ef
#
_entry.id   5cba85577ca8f71d71c1efef0d7552ef
#
_cell.length_a   1.000
_cell.length_b   1.000
_cell.length_c   1.000
_cell.angle_alpha   90.00
_cell.angle_beta   90.00
_cell.angle_gamma   90.00
#
_symmetry.space_group_name_H-M   'P 1'
#
loop_
_entity.id
_entity.type
_entity.pdbx_description
1 polymer ?
#
loop_
_entity_poly.entity_id
_entity_poly.type
_entity_poly.pdbx_seq_one_letter_code
_entity_poly.pdbx_strand_id
1 'polypeptide(L)'
;MNEKIKNALISLSDKSDIEKVLKILKKYQVNILSSGGTFEHIKKLGYNCKEISKYTKFDEMLDGRVKTLHPKIHAGILSKRSSKKHRREMSKGSLKYIDLVVVNFYPFQETIQKTKNPKIITENIDIGGPAMVRAAAKNFNDVTIITDKKDYGELLNELNKNKGSTSLKFREKMASKAFGLTAYYDSMISNWFNEKLNITFPDKKTIFGKKISQLRYGENPHQRGSIYINDLYGLELGLKKIRGKSLSYNNYNDIFTGLEIISSFKKTGSVIIKHANPSGASINNSPLKSFQESYLSDPISAFGGVLVCNFKINRKLAKEISKIFFEIILAKSFDKDALKILGMKKKLILIDISKFKHKKDYQVKQFSNSLLIQDKNEMIFRKKDLKVVTKLKPTKKEIGYAEFAFNMCKFVKSNSIVISNKLSTIGIGAGQ
;
A
#
# COMPACT_ATOMS: atom_id res chain seq x y z
N MET A 1 6.01 34.77 -7.33
CA MET A 1 5.44 35.23 -8.59
C MET A 1 4.71 34.10 -9.29
N ASN A 2 3.67 34.39 -10.05
CA ASN A 2 2.98 33.39 -10.86
C ASN A 2 3.72 33.22 -12.19
N GLU A 3 4.25 32.04 -12.47
CA GLU A 3 4.97 31.75 -13.70
C GLU A 3 4.01 31.31 -14.80
N LYS A 4 3.99 32.06 -15.91
CA LYS A 4 3.17 31.75 -17.09
C LYS A 4 3.76 30.55 -17.83
N ILE A 5 2.95 29.55 -18.08
CA ILE A 5 3.34 28.36 -18.83
C ILE A 5 3.32 28.68 -20.33
N LYS A 6 4.48 28.54 -20.97
CA LYS A 6 4.65 28.72 -22.43
C LYS A 6 5.00 27.39 -23.12
N ASN A 7 5.75 26.55 -22.46
CA ASN A 7 6.18 25.26 -23.00
C ASN A 7 5.93 24.14 -21.96
N ALA A 8 5.30 23.07 -22.40
CA ALA A 8 5.04 21.87 -21.63
C ALA A 8 5.81 20.66 -22.22
N LEU A 9 6.41 19.86 -21.35
CA LEU A 9 6.98 18.57 -21.69
C LEU A 9 6.06 17.48 -21.14
N ILE A 10 5.58 16.60 -22.01
CA ILE A 10 4.64 15.54 -21.65
C ILE A 10 5.23 14.18 -22.05
N SER A 11 5.42 13.29 -21.08
CA SER A 11 5.92 11.94 -21.29
C SER A 11 5.19 10.96 -20.36
N LEU A 12 4.32 10.11 -20.90
CA LEU A 12 3.38 9.31 -20.13
C LEU A 12 3.40 7.83 -20.56
N SER A 13 3.51 6.96 -19.58
CA SER A 13 3.20 5.54 -19.70
C SER A 13 1.67 5.34 -19.72
N ASP A 14 0.96 5.76 -18.69
CA ASP A 14 -0.51 5.85 -18.66
C ASP A 14 -0.97 7.19 -19.24
N LYS A 15 -1.62 7.15 -20.40
CA LYS A 15 -2.09 8.32 -21.15
C LYS A 15 -3.55 8.67 -20.90
N SER A 16 -4.20 7.95 -20.00
CA SER A 16 -5.62 8.19 -19.67
C SER A 16 -5.85 9.61 -19.13
N ASP A 17 -6.99 10.20 -19.48
CA ASP A 17 -7.41 11.56 -19.06
C ASP A 17 -6.53 12.74 -19.52
N ILE A 18 -5.44 12.50 -20.30
CA ILE A 18 -4.53 13.59 -20.71
C ILE A 18 -5.23 14.65 -21.58
N GLU A 19 -6.28 14.28 -22.29
CA GLU A 19 -7.03 15.21 -23.13
C GLU A 19 -7.55 16.43 -22.34
N LYS A 20 -7.91 16.25 -21.07
CA LYS A 20 -8.33 17.35 -20.19
C LYS A 20 -7.22 18.40 -20.06
N VAL A 21 -5.96 17.93 -19.91
CA VAL A 21 -4.78 18.81 -19.83
C VAL A 21 -4.49 19.43 -21.19
N LEU A 22 -4.58 18.67 -22.28
CA LEU A 22 -4.33 19.20 -23.63
C LEU A 22 -5.31 20.32 -24.00
N LYS A 23 -6.60 20.19 -23.64
CA LYS A 23 -7.60 21.24 -23.87
C LYS A 23 -7.22 22.56 -23.20
N ILE A 24 -6.77 22.53 -21.94
CA ILE A 24 -6.40 23.75 -21.23
C ILE A 24 -5.08 24.33 -21.76
N LEU A 25 -4.10 23.49 -22.12
CA LEU A 25 -2.86 23.93 -22.73
C LEU A 25 -3.10 24.63 -24.09
N LYS A 26 -4.02 24.09 -24.91
CA LYS A 26 -4.46 24.72 -26.17
C LYS A 26 -5.10 26.10 -25.92
N LYS A 27 -5.99 26.20 -24.91
CA LYS A 27 -6.64 27.47 -24.52
C LYS A 27 -5.62 28.56 -24.21
N TYR A 28 -4.50 28.21 -23.57
CA TYR A 28 -3.44 29.18 -23.21
C TYR A 28 -2.27 29.19 -24.19
N GLN A 29 -2.42 28.59 -25.38
CA GLN A 29 -1.42 28.56 -26.46
C GLN A 29 -0.06 28.01 -26.02
N VAL A 30 -0.06 27.00 -25.18
CA VAL A 30 1.16 26.36 -24.67
C VAL A 30 1.75 25.43 -25.74
N ASN A 31 3.03 25.58 -26.04
CA ASN A 31 3.75 24.63 -26.91
C ASN A 31 3.99 23.32 -26.20
N ILE A 32 3.73 22.20 -26.86
CA ILE A 32 3.89 20.87 -26.30
C ILE A 32 5.10 20.18 -26.93
N LEU A 33 5.99 19.65 -26.08
CA LEU A 33 7.08 18.75 -26.43
C LEU A 33 6.73 17.35 -25.92
N SER A 34 6.95 16.32 -26.73
CA SER A 34 6.72 14.94 -26.31
C SER A 34 7.55 13.95 -27.13
N SER A 35 7.64 12.70 -26.71
CA SER A 35 8.38 11.66 -27.41
C SER A 35 7.62 10.33 -27.45
N GLY A 36 7.98 9.48 -28.41
CA GLY A 36 7.50 8.11 -28.53
C GLY A 36 5.98 8.00 -28.52
N GLY A 37 5.45 6.98 -27.86
CA GLY A 37 4.01 6.70 -27.85
C GLY A 37 3.13 7.80 -27.20
N THR A 38 3.70 8.73 -26.44
CA THR A 38 2.94 9.89 -25.95
C THR A 38 2.78 10.93 -27.06
N PHE A 39 3.81 11.19 -27.84
CA PHE A 39 3.75 12.06 -29.01
C PHE A 39 2.68 11.58 -30.01
N GLU A 40 2.73 10.30 -30.39
CA GLU A 40 1.74 9.70 -31.29
C GLU A 40 0.31 9.83 -30.75
N HIS A 41 0.11 9.59 -29.47
CA HIS A 41 -1.19 9.71 -28.83
C HIS A 41 -1.74 11.15 -28.86
N ILE A 42 -0.90 12.15 -28.55
CA ILE A 42 -1.27 13.58 -28.60
C ILE A 42 -1.63 13.98 -30.04
N LYS A 43 -0.87 13.55 -31.03
CA LYS A 43 -1.15 13.81 -32.45
C LYS A 43 -2.47 13.18 -32.89
N LYS A 44 -2.72 11.91 -32.49
CA LYS A 44 -4.00 11.21 -32.77
C LYS A 44 -5.21 11.93 -32.19
N LEU A 45 -5.06 12.60 -31.05
CA LEU A 45 -6.11 13.43 -30.45
C LEU A 45 -6.29 14.80 -31.14
N GLY A 46 -5.52 15.10 -32.21
CA GLY A 46 -5.64 16.35 -32.98
C GLY A 46 -4.97 17.57 -32.34
N TYR A 47 -4.03 17.38 -31.40
CA TYR A 47 -3.31 18.49 -30.79
C TYR A 47 -1.93 18.68 -31.41
N ASN A 48 -1.49 19.95 -31.53
CA ASN A 48 -0.14 20.28 -31.97
C ASN A 48 0.87 19.87 -30.90
N CYS A 49 1.86 19.10 -31.33
CA CYS A 49 2.94 18.63 -30.48
C CYS A 49 4.22 18.55 -31.30
N LYS A 50 5.35 18.98 -30.76
CA LYS A 50 6.66 18.84 -31.35
C LYS A 50 7.37 17.65 -30.75
N GLU A 51 7.94 16.80 -31.61
CA GLU A 51 8.72 15.67 -31.15
C GLU A 51 10.05 16.11 -30.53
N ILE A 52 10.48 15.43 -29.46
CA ILE A 52 11.72 15.76 -28.74
C ILE A 52 12.95 15.60 -29.64
N SER A 53 13.03 14.56 -30.45
CA SER A 53 14.14 14.36 -31.41
C SER A 53 14.31 15.53 -32.38
N LYS A 54 13.20 16.09 -32.88
CA LYS A 54 13.24 17.29 -33.74
C LYS A 54 13.67 18.56 -32.98
N TYR A 55 13.45 18.62 -31.67
CA TYR A 55 13.91 19.73 -30.84
C TYR A 55 15.38 19.60 -30.45
N THR A 56 15.77 18.40 -30.02
CA THR A 56 17.15 18.13 -29.60
C THR A 56 18.12 18.04 -30.77
N LYS A 57 17.62 17.68 -31.95
CA LYS A 57 18.39 17.23 -33.12
C LYS A 57 19.25 16.01 -32.81
N PHE A 58 18.70 15.11 -32.00
CA PHE A 58 19.34 13.87 -31.56
C PHE A 58 18.29 12.76 -31.62
N ASP A 59 18.60 11.72 -32.37
CA ASP A 59 17.69 10.60 -32.54
C ASP A 59 17.63 9.74 -31.29
N GLU A 60 16.54 8.98 -31.16
CA GLU A 60 16.36 8.02 -30.09
C GLU A 60 17.38 6.87 -30.26
N MET A 61 18.07 6.51 -29.19
CA MET A 61 19.11 5.47 -29.20
C MET A 61 18.81 4.36 -28.21
N LEU A 62 19.45 3.18 -28.41
CA LEU A 62 19.39 2.04 -27.52
C LEU A 62 17.94 1.61 -27.24
N ASP A 63 17.16 1.42 -28.31
CA ASP A 63 15.76 1.01 -28.24
C ASP A 63 14.90 1.92 -27.35
N GLY A 64 15.21 3.23 -27.33
CA GLY A 64 14.48 4.23 -26.58
C GLY A 64 14.92 4.45 -25.15
N ARG A 65 15.97 3.79 -24.69
CA ARG A 65 16.54 4.05 -23.36
C ARG A 65 17.12 5.44 -23.22
N VAL A 66 17.59 6.03 -24.34
CA VAL A 66 18.13 7.40 -24.40
C VAL A 66 17.31 8.21 -25.39
N LYS A 67 16.39 9.03 -24.89
CA LYS A 67 15.58 9.98 -25.67
C LYS A 67 15.32 11.29 -24.96
N THR A 68 15.06 11.28 -23.67
CA THR A 68 14.80 12.47 -22.85
C THR A 68 16.00 12.88 -22.02
N LEU A 69 17.01 12.00 -21.88
CA LEU A 69 18.27 12.27 -21.16
C LEU A 69 19.20 13.10 -22.05
N HIS A 70 18.81 14.35 -22.32
CA HIS A 70 19.54 15.23 -23.21
C HIS A 70 19.76 16.61 -22.56
N PRO A 71 20.97 17.24 -22.70
CA PRO A 71 21.26 18.54 -22.10
C PRO A 71 20.25 19.63 -22.42
N LYS A 72 19.73 19.71 -23.65
CA LYS A 72 18.71 20.71 -24.03
C LYS A 72 17.40 20.57 -23.23
N ILE A 73 16.99 19.35 -22.91
CA ILE A 73 15.80 19.06 -22.11
C ILE A 73 16.06 19.47 -20.66
N HIS A 74 17.15 18.97 -20.08
CA HIS A 74 17.45 19.23 -18.67
C HIS A 74 17.83 20.69 -18.41
N ALA A 75 18.50 21.37 -19.35
CA ALA A 75 18.74 22.81 -19.25
C ALA A 75 17.42 23.59 -19.26
N GLY A 76 16.47 23.23 -20.14
CA GLY A 76 15.15 23.84 -20.20
C GLY A 76 14.38 23.73 -18.88
N ILE A 77 14.51 22.57 -18.18
CA ILE A 77 13.85 22.32 -16.89
C ILE A 77 14.61 22.99 -15.73
N LEU A 78 15.93 22.85 -15.67
CA LEU A 78 16.75 23.25 -14.51
C LEU A 78 17.16 24.71 -14.50
N SER A 79 16.98 25.44 -15.60
CA SER A 79 17.38 26.84 -15.70
C SER A 79 16.57 27.74 -14.76
N LYS A 80 17.26 28.44 -13.86
CA LYS A 80 16.66 29.44 -12.95
C LYS A 80 16.39 30.72 -13.72
N ARG A 81 15.11 31.14 -13.81
CA ARG A 81 14.70 32.38 -14.55
C ARG A 81 15.24 33.63 -13.90
N SER A 82 15.50 33.62 -12.59
CA SER A 82 16.11 34.74 -11.85
C SER A 82 17.61 34.92 -12.12
N SER A 83 18.34 33.90 -12.56
CA SER A 83 19.79 33.95 -12.77
C SER A 83 20.16 34.60 -14.10
N LYS A 84 20.91 35.72 -14.06
CA LYS A 84 21.45 36.40 -15.26
C LYS A 84 22.36 35.45 -16.07
N LYS A 85 23.20 34.66 -15.38
CA LYS A 85 24.09 33.65 -15.99
C LYS A 85 23.28 32.62 -16.77
N HIS A 86 22.28 31.99 -16.14
CA HIS A 86 21.48 30.98 -16.81
C HIS A 86 20.71 31.53 -18.01
N ARG A 87 20.18 32.75 -17.92
CA ARG A 87 19.51 33.39 -19.05
C ARG A 87 20.46 33.59 -20.25
N ARG A 88 21.72 34.01 -20.02
CA ARG A 88 22.75 34.15 -21.08
C ARG A 88 23.06 32.81 -21.73
N GLU A 89 23.24 31.73 -20.91
CA GLU A 89 23.53 30.39 -21.41
C GLU A 89 22.36 29.83 -22.24
N MET A 90 21.12 29.99 -21.77
CA MET A 90 19.91 29.62 -22.50
C MET A 90 19.79 30.33 -23.85
N SER A 91 20.05 31.64 -23.90
CA SER A 91 20.03 32.45 -25.12
C SER A 91 21.13 32.01 -26.07
N LYS A 92 22.38 31.88 -25.60
CA LYS A 92 23.53 31.44 -26.43
C LYS A 92 23.30 30.08 -27.05
N GLY A 93 22.68 29.13 -26.28
CA GLY A 93 22.37 27.78 -26.76
C GLY A 93 21.07 27.71 -27.58
N SER A 94 20.35 28.79 -27.80
CA SER A 94 19.00 28.81 -28.39
C SER A 94 18.06 27.79 -27.74
N LEU A 95 18.14 27.66 -26.40
CA LEU A 95 17.41 26.70 -25.62
C LEU A 95 16.04 27.24 -25.19
N LYS A 96 15.03 26.37 -25.18
CA LYS A 96 13.68 26.73 -24.71
C LYS A 96 13.55 26.41 -23.22
N TYR A 97 12.93 27.31 -22.46
CA TYR A 97 12.48 27.01 -21.11
C TYR A 97 11.34 26.02 -21.17
N ILE A 98 11.30 25.08 -20.21
CA ILE A 98 10.19 24.15 -20.00
C ILE A 98 9.54 24.57 -18.68
N ASP A 99 8.27 24.96 -18.74
CA ASP A 99 7.55 25.56 -17.60
C ASP A 99 6.62 24.59 -16.92
N LEU A 100 6.18 23.55 -17.67
CA LEU A 100 5.35 22.46 -17.16
C LEU A 100 5.93 21.12 -17.60
N VAL A 101 6.05 20.20 -16.67
CA VAL A 101 6.45 18.82 -16.91
C VAL A 101 5.31 17.91 -16.44
N VAL A 102 4.80 17.05 -17.33
CA VAL A 102 3.75 16.06 -17.02
C VAL A 102 4.30 14.69 -17.34
N VAL A 103 4.64 13.93 -16.28
CA VAL A 103 5.35 12.64 -16.42
C VAL A 103 4.83 11.65 -15.40
N ASN A 104 4.44 10.47 -15.87
CA ASN A 104 4.28 9.30 -15.02
C ASN A 104 5.26 8.20 -15.43
N PHE A 105 5.57 7.29 -14.51
CA PHE A 105 6.60 6.26 -14.70
C PHE A 105 6.04 5.00 -15.36
N TYR A 106 6.94 4.18 -15.86
CA TYR A 106 6.60 2.82 -16.23
C TYR A 106 6.05 2.05 -15.03
N PRO A 107 5.03 1.19 -15.24
CA PRO A 107 4.29 0.54 -14.17
C PRO A 107 5.09 -0.64 -13.58
N PHE A 108 6.21 -0.36 -12.92
CA PHE A 108 7.10 -1.38 -12.35
C PHE A 108 6.35 -2.37 -11.45
N GLN A 109 5.48 -1.87 -10.57
CA GLN A 109 4.69 -2.70 -9.66
C GLN A 109 3.75 -3.66 -10.42
N GLU A 110 3.13 -3.20 -11.49
CA GLU A 110 2.28 -4.07 -12.32
C GLU A 110 3.11 -5.09 -13.11
N THR A 111 4.32 -4.72 -13.52
CA THR A 111 5.23 -5.63 -14.23
C THR A 111 5.65 -6.79 -13.33
N ILE A 112 6.06 -6.54 -12.10
CA ILE A 112 6.44 -7.61 -11.16
C ILE A 112 5.27 -8.51 -10.75
N GLN A 113 4.03 -8.02 -10.86
CA GLN A 113 2.82 -8.84 -10.66
C GLN A 113 2.54 -9.78 -11.83
N LYS A 114 2.83 -9.33 -13.07
CA LYS A 114 2.54 -10.07 -14.31
C LYS A 114 3.60 -11.09 -14.67
N THR A 115 4.85 -10.86 -14.31
CA THR A 115 5.97 -11.75 -14.68
C THR A 115 6.99 -11.89 -13.56
N LYS A 116 7.66 -13.05 -13.54
CA LYS A 116 8.83 -13.31 -12.71
C LYS A 116 10.14 -13.25 -13.50
N ASN A 117 10.09 -12.94 -14.80
CA ASN A 117 11.29 -12.85 -15.63
C ASN A 117 12.09 -11.60 -15.28
N PRO A 118 13.31 -11.73 -14.70
CA PRO A 118 14.09 -10.59 -14.26
C PRO A 118 14.50 -9.64 -15.40
N LYS A 119 14.70 -10.17 -16.61
CA LYS A 119 15.06 -9.35 -17.78
C LYS A 119 13.93 -8.39 -18.15
N ILE A 120 12.68 -8.90 -18.19
CA ILE A 120 11.50 -8.06 -18.48
C ILE A 120 11.29 -7.03 -17.37
N ILE A 121 11.44 -7.44 -16.10
CA ILE A 121 11.28 -6.53 -14.95
C ILE A 121 12.32 -5.41 -14.98
N THR A 122 13.59 -5.77 -15.22
CA THR A 122 14.69 -4.79 -15.26
C THR A 122 14.53 -3.82 -16.44
N GLU A 123 14.04 -4.29 -17.59
CA GLU A 123 13.77 -3.42 -18.75
C GLU A 123 12.65 -2.41 -18.48
N ASN A 124 11.73 -2.71 -17.56
CA ASN A 124 10.67 -1.79 -17.14
C ASN A 124 11.08 -0.85 -15.99
N ILE A 125 12.37 -0.75 -15.67
CA ILE A 125 12.87 0.29 -14.75
C ILE A 125 13.02 1.59 -15.54
N ASP A 126 12.21 2.58 -15.20
CA ASP A 126 12.23 3.89 -15.84
C ASP A 126 13.42 4.73 -15.34
N ILE A 127 14.23 5.22 -16.27
CA ILE A 127 15.38 6.09 -15.97
C ILE A 127 15.06 7.54 -16.33
N GLY A 128 14.53 7.76 -17.53
CA GLY A 128 14.29 9.11 -18.06
C GLY A 128 13.16 9.86 -17.33
N GLY A 129 12.09 9.15 -16.98
CA GLY A 129 10.97 9.70 -16.23
C GLY A 129 11.41 10.26 -14.87
N PRO A 130 12.02 9.46 -13.98
CA PRO A 130 12.52 9.93 -12.70
C PRO A 130 13.54 11.07 -12.83
N ALA A 131 14.42 11.07 -13.84
CA ALA A 131 15.36 12.15 -14.06
C ALA A 131 14.65 13.48 -14.34
N MET A 132 13.66 13.50 -15.24
CA MET A 132 12.87 14.70 -15.56
C MET A 132 12.05 15.17 -14.37
N VAL A 133 11.40 14.24 -13.65
CA VAL A 133 10.58 14.54 -12.46
C VAL A 133 11.43 15.20 -11.38
N ARG A 134 12.60 14.63 -11.07
CA ARG A 134 13.52 15.19 -10.07
C ARG A 134 14.06 16.56 -10.48
N ALA A 135 14.38 16.75 -11.77
CA ALA A 135 14.84 18.03 -12.30
C ALA A 135 13.76 19.12 -12.14
N ALA A 136 12.52 18.82 -12.55
CA ALA A 136 11.40 19.75 -12.44
C ALA A 136 11.04 20.07 -10.98
N ALA A 137 10.98 19.04 -10.12
CA ALA A 137 10.71 19.19 -8.69
C ALA A 137 11.79 20.04 -7.99
N LYS A 138 13.08 19.84 -8.33
CA LYS A 138 14.17 20.66 -7.81
C LYS A 138 14.03 22.13 -8.18
N ASN A 139 13.54 22.43 -9.39
CA ASN A 139 13.35 23.79 -9.89
C ASN A 139 11.90 24.29 -9.75
N PHE A 140 11.19 23.89 -8.68
CA PHE A 140 9.77 24.24 -8.46
C PHE A 140 9.51 25.75 -8.39
N ASN A 141 10.51 26.56 -8.11
CA ASN A 141 10.38 28.00 -8.17
C ASN A 141 9.95 28.49 -9.57
N ASP A 142 10.38 27.80 -10.61
CA ASP A 142 10.20 28.20 -12.00
C ASP A 142 9.39 27.19 -12.83
N VAL A 143 9.25 25.93 -12.36
CA VAL A 143 8.66 24.81 -13.13
C VAL A 143 7.55 24.12 -12.35
N THR A 144 6.46 23.85 -13.03
CA THR A 144 5.37 23.01 -12.52
C THR A 144 5.63 21.56 -12.90
N ILE A 145 5.50 20.64 -11.94
CA ILE A 145 5.59 19.19 -12.18
C ILE A 145 4.25 18.52 -11.82
N ILE A 146 3.75 17.65 -12.70
CA ILE A 146 2.58 16.81 -12.46
C ILE A 146 2.96 15.36 -12.72
N THR A 147 2.71 14.49 -11.75
CA THR A 147 3.12 13.08 -11.79
C THR A 147 1.96 12.08 -11.65
N ASP A 148 0.77 12.56 -11.30
CA ASP A 148 -0.43 11.72 -11.13
C ASP A 148 -1.62 12.37 -11.84
N LYS A 149 -2.39 11.60 -12.61
CA LYS A 149 -3.63 12.06 -13.25
C LYS A 149 -4.69 12.55 -12.27
N LYS A 150 -4.64 12.14 -11.00
CA LYS A 150 -5.50 12.69 -9.95
C LYS A 150 -5.30 14.19 -9.72
N ASP A 151 -4.13 14.71 -10.08
CA ASP A 151 -3.79 16.12 -9.94
C ASP A 151 -4.18 16.96 -11.15
N TYR A 152 -4.66 16.36 -12.26
CA TYR A 152 -5.08 17.11 -13.45
C TYR A 152 -6.19 18.10 -13.13
N GLY A 153 -7.20 17.72 -12.34
CA GLY A 153 -8.27 18.63 -11.93
C GLY A 153 -7.75 19.86 -11.18
N GLU A 154 -6.79 19.67 -10.28
CA GLU A 154 -6.16 20.75 -9.52
C GLU A 154 -5.31 21.65 -10.43
N LEU A 155 -4.55 21.07 -11.37
CA LEU A 155 -3.81 21.82 -12.39
C LEU A 155 -4.75 22.70 -13.26
N LEU A 156 -5.88 22.13 -13.71
CA LEU A 156 -6.85 22.86 -14.51
C LEU A 156 -7.41 24.07 -13.76
N ASN A 157 -7.77 23.89 -12.50
CA ASN A 157 -8.26 24.94 -11.62
C ASN A 157 -7.22 26.02 -11.41
N GLU A 158 -5.97 25.65 -11.17
CA GLU A 158 -4.83 26.57 -10.98
C GLU A 158 -4.58 27.41 -12.22
N LEU A 159 -4.55 26.79 -13.42
CA LEU A 159 -4.36 27.49 -14.69
C LEU A 159 -5.50 28.44 -15.03
N ASN A 160 -6.75 28.05 -14.76
CA ASN A 160 -7.90 28.93 -15.00
C ASN A 160 -7.89 30.11 -14.04
N LYS A 161 -7.65 29.89 -12.76
CA LYS A 161 -7.59 30.94 -11.73
C LYS A 161 -6.50 31.95 -12.01
N ASN A 162 -5.34 31.50 -12.48
CA ASN A 162 -4.15 32.34 -12.69
C ASN A 162 -3.89 32.65 -14.18
N LYS A 163 -4.90 32.56 -15.06
CA LYS A 163 -4.83 32.94 -16.49
C LYS A 163 -3.63 32.31 -17.22
N GLY A 164 -3.44 31.01 -17.07
CA GLY A 164 -2.35 30.21 -17.69
C GLY A 164 -1.04 30.20 -16.91
N SER A 165 -1.05 30.66 -15.68
CA SER A 165 0.08 30.62 -14.75
C SER A 165 -0.16 29.66 -13.60
N THR A 166 0.89 29.33 -12.83
CA THR A 166 0.81 28.59 -11.59
C THR A 166 1.42 29.35 -10.42
N SER A 167 0.81 29.24 -9.24
CA SER A 167 1.34 29.85 -8.03
C SER A 167 2.53 29.06 -7.48
N LEU A 168 3.42 29.72 -6.75
CA LEU A 168 4.55 29.07 -6.07
C LEU A 168 4.08 27.97 -5.11
N LYS A 169 3.03 28.23 -4.33
CA LYS A 169 2.44 27.27 -3.39
C LYS A 169 1.97 25.99 -4.09
N PHE A 170 1.37 26.12 -5.27
CA PHE A 170 0.96 24.98 -6.07
C PHE A 170 2.18 24.18 -6.56
N ARG A 171 3.19 24.87 -7.10
CA ARG A 171 4.43 24.22 -7.59
C ARG A 171 5.18 23.50 -6.47
N GLU A 172 5.31 24.09 -5.31
CA GLU A 172 5.92 23.49 -4.13
C GLU A 172 5.18 22.22 -3.67
N LYS A 173 3.83 22.28 -3.63
CA LYS A 173 2.99 21.11 -3.34
C LYS A 173 3.21 19.98 -4.34
N MET A 174 3.26 20.31 -5.64
CA MET A 174 3.49 19.30 -6.68
C MET A 174 4.92 18.74 -6.64
N ALA A 175 5.91 19.56 -6.32
CA ALA A 175 7.29 19.10 -6.12
C ALA A 175 7.43 18.12 -4.94
N SER A 176 6.75 18.38 -3.83
CA SER A 176 6.68 17.46 -2.70
C SER A 176 6.09 16.09 -3.12
N LYS A 177 4.99 16.09 -3.87
CA LYS A 177 4.40 14.85 -4.41
C LYS A 177 5.36 14.12 -5.37
N ALA A 178 6.06 14.87 -6.21
CA ALA A 178 7.01 14.32 -7.18
C ALA A 178 8.19 13.62 -6.49
N PHE A 179 8.80 14.22 -5.47
CA PHE A 179 9.83 13.56 -4.67
C PHE A 179 9.29 12.36 -3.89
N GLY A 180 8.05 12.44 -3.38
CA GLY A 180 7.38 11.29 -2.76
C GLY A 180 7.21 10.12 -3.73
N LEU A 181 6.85 10.40 -5.01
CA LEU A 181 6.74 9.37 -6.05
C LEU A 181 8.09 8.74 -6.38
N THR A 182 9.15 9.54 -6.57
CA THR A 182 10.49 9.00 -6.91
C THR A 182 11.04 8.14 -5.75
N ALA A 183 10.90 8.60 -4.50
CA ALA A 183 11.30 7.84 -3.33
C ALA A 183 10.54 6.51 -3.20
N TYR A 184 9.22 6.53 -3.42
CA TYR A 184 8.38 5.34 -3.43
C TYR A 184 8.80 4.36 -4.53
N TYR A 185 9.05 4.85 -5.75
CA TYR A 185 9.47 4.08 -6.91
C TYR A 185 10.82 3.39 -6.68
N ASP A 186 11.84 4.14 -6.27
CA ASP A 186 13.17 3.62 -5.99
C ASP A 186 13.17 2.65 -4.81
N SER A 187 12.33 2.91 -3.79
CA SER A 187 12.17 2.00 -2.66
C SER A 187 11.56 0.65 -3.09
N MET A 188 10.58 0.63 -4.00
CA MET A 188 10.05 -0.62 -4.54
C MET A 188 11.10 -1.41 -5.32
N ILE A 189 11.89 -0.74 -6.16
CA ILE A 189 12.97 -1.37 -6.95
C ILE A 189 14.02 -1.96 -6.00
N SER A 190 14.46 -1.19 -5.02
CA SER A 190 15.43 -1.63 -4.02
C SER A 190 14.94 -2.87 -3.24
N ASN A 191 13.67 -2.86 -2.78
CA ASN A 191 13.12 -4.00 -2.06
C ASN A 191 12.92 -5.23 -2.98
N TRP A 192 12.60 -5.05 -4.26
CA TRP A 192 12.55 -6.14 -5.23
C TRP A 192 13.93 -6.80 -5.42
N PHE A 193 15.01 -6.02 -5.54
CA PHE A 193 16.36 -6.57 -5.63
C PHE A 193 16.76 -7.29 -4.34
N ASN A 194 16.45 -6.72 -3.17
CA ASN A 194 16.73 -7.35 -1.89
C ASN A 194 16.01 -8.71 -1.75
N GLU A 195 14.72 -8.78 -2.14
CA GLU A 195 13.96 -10.04 -2.12
C GLU A 195 14.56 -11.07 -3.08
N LYS A 196 14.92 -10.67 -4.31
CA LYS A 196 15.56 -11.53 -5.30
C LYS A 196 16.89 -12.11 -4.81
N LEU A 197 17.65 -11.33 -4.04
CA LEU A 197 18.95 -11.70 -3.50
C LEU A 197 18.87 -12.33 -2.08
N ASN A 198 17.68 -12.50 -1.53
CA ASN A 198 17.43 -12.97 -0.16
C ASN A 198 18.13 -12.11 0.92
N ILE A 199 18.21 -10.79 0.71
CA ILE A 199 18.79 -9.84 1.65
C ILE A 199 17.70 -9.27 2.55
N THR A 200 17.60 -9.75 3.79
CA THR A 200 16.59 -9.27 4.76
C THR A 200 17.02 -7.96 5.43
N PHE A 201 18.28 -7.82 5.74
CA PHE A 201 18.85 -6.68 6.47
C PHE A 201 19.94 -5.97 5.65
N PRO A 202 19.56 -5.16 4.64
CA PRO A 202 20.53 -4.38 3.87
C PRO A 202 21.08 -3.20 4.69
N ASP A 203 22.26 -2.70 4.35
CA ASP A 203 22.91 -1.54 5.01
C ASP A 203 22.03 -0.29 5.02
N LYS A 204 21.24 -0.09 3.96
CA LYS A 204 20.26 1.00 3.85
C LYS A 204 18.87 0.40 3.62
N LYS A 205 18.07 0.37 4.67
CA LYS A 205 16.70 -0.16 4.61
C LYS A 205 15.73 0.93 4.17
N THR A 206 14.98 0.64 3.12
CA THR A 206 13.86 1.49 2.68
C THR A 206 12.52 0.80 2.96
N ILE A 207 11.54 1.59 3.40
CA ILE A 207 10.17 1.14 3.61
C ILE A 207 9.28 2.03 2.74
N PHE A 208 8.50 1.41 1.86
CA PHE A 208 7.54 2.13 1.02
C PHE A 208 6.13 1.87 1.49
N GLY A 209 5.20 2.76 1.14
CA GLY A 209 3.80 2.56 1.48
C GLY A 209 2.88 3.44 0.64
N LYS A 210 1.87 2.81 0.02
CA LYS A 210 0.81 3.52 -0.69
C LYS A 210 -0.38 3.70 0.25
N LYS A 211 -0.78 4.96 0.47
CA LYS A 211 -1.92 5.28 1.33
C LYS A 211 -3.21 4.68 0.79
N ILE A 212 -3.91 3.89 1.61
CA ILE A 212 -5.22 3.35 1.29
C ILE A 212 -6.30 4.34 1.73
N SER A 213 -6.27 4.74 3.01
CA SER A 213 -7.25 5.68 3.55
C SER A 213 -6.74 6.42 4.79
N GLN A 214 -7.36 7.58 5.04
CA GLN A 214 -7.30 8.25 6.32
C GLN A 214 -8.22 7.50 7.29
N LEU A 215 -7.74 7.25 8.52
CA LEU A 215 -8.54 6.67 9.59
C LEU A 215 -9.30 7.77 10.33
N ARG A 216 -10.32 7.39 11.08
CA ARG A 216 -11.10 8.34 11.91
C ARG A 216 -10.23 9.01 12.97
N TYR A 217 -9.37 8.22 13.62
CA TYR A 217 -8.36 8.63 14.62
C TYR A 217 -7.30 7.51 14.73
N GLY A 218 -6.23 7.77 15.46
CA GLY A 218 -5.20 6.78 15.77
C GLY A 218 -5.64 5.83 16.88
N GLU A 219 -4.76 5.50 17.82
CA GLU A 219 -5.11 4.69 18.99
C GLU A 219 -6.09 5.44 19.88
N ASN A 220 -5.87 6.73 20.09
CA ASN A 220 -6.71 7.62 20.85
C ASN A 220 -7.40 8.69 19.97
N PRO A 221 -8.56 9.24 20.38
CA PRO A 221 -9.37 10.16 19.55
C PRO A 221 -8.64 11.42 19.08
N HIS A 222 -7.66 11.92 19.81
CA HIS A 222 -6.88 13.11 19.46
C HIS A 222 -5.74 12.81 18.46
N GLN A 223 -5.41 11.55 18.24
CA GLN A 223 -4.34 11.14 17.33
C GLN A 223 -4.86 10.98 15.89
N ARG A 224 -4.07 11.42 14.93
CA ARG A 224 -4.35 11.16 13.50
C ARG A 224 -3.78 9.81 13.10
N GLY A 225 -4.48 9.09 12.24
CA GLY A 225 -4.03 7.80 11.71
C GLY A 225 -4.32 7.65 10.23
N SER A 226 -3.54 6.83 9.55
CA SER A 226 -3.76 6.41 8.16
C SER A 226 -3.28 4.99 7.99
N ILE A 227 -3.89 4.26 7.06
CA ILE A 227 -3.42 2.94 6.66
C ILE A 227 -2.73 3.01 5.30
N TYR A 228 -1.61 2.32 5.19
CA TYR A 228 -0.81 2.18 3.98
C TYR A 228 -0.64 0.70 3.64
N ILE A 229 -0.55 0.39 2.36
CA ILE A 229 -0.13 -0.92 1.88
C ILE A 229 1.34 -0.83 1.45
N ASN A 230 2.15 -1.77 1.93
CA ASN A 230 3.59 -1.89 1.64
C ASN A 230 3.94 -3.20 0.92
N ASP A 231 3.04 -3.67 0.07
CA ASP A 231 3.18 -4.93 -0.64
C ASP A 231 3.70 -4.69 -2.07
N LEU A 232 4.84 -5.30 -2.41
CA LEU A 232 5.41 -5.27 -3.77
C LEU A 232 4.46 -5.87 -4.80
N TYR A 233 3.75 -6.95 -4.44
CA TYR A 233 2.95 -7.76 -5.35
C TYR A 233 1.45 -7.53 -5.19
N GLY A 234 1.02 -6.64 -4.29
CA GLY A 234 -0.39 -6.39 -4.01
C GLY A 234 -0.72 -4.91 -3.90
N LEU A 235 -1.90 -4.55 -4.36
CA LEU A 235 -2.46 -3.19 -4.25
C LEU A 235 -3.62 -3.12 -3.27
N GLU A 236 -4.03 -4.28 -2.73
CA GLU A 236 -5.19 -4.42 -1.86
C GLU A 236 -4.86 -5.31 -0.64
N LEU A 237 -5.45 -4.98 0.50
CA LEU A 237 -5.31 -5.79 1.72
C LEU A 237 -6.06 -7.14 1.64
N GLY A 238 -6.87 -7.36 0.61
CA GLY A 238 -7.74 -8.54 0.52
C GLY A 238 -8.91 -8.52 1.51
N LEU A 239 -9.22 -7.37 2.08
CA LEU A 239 -10.30 -7.13 3.05
C LEU A 239 -11.43 -6.39 2.35
N LYS A 240 -12.55 -7.08 2.07
CA LYS A 240 -13.73 -6.46 1.47
C LYS A 240 -14.74 -6.13 2.56
N LYS A 241 -14.83 -4.87 2.95
CA LYS A 241 -15.89 -4.43 3.86
C LYS A 241 -17.25 -4.52 3.17
N ILE A 242 -18.15 -5.35 3.73
CA ILE A 242 -19.52 -5.53 3.23
C ILE A 242 -20.43 -4.44 3.80
N ARG A 243 -20.29 -4.12 5.09
CA ARG A 243 -21.09 -3.10 5.76
C ARG A 243 -20.41 -2.55 7.01
N GLY A 244 -21.00 -1.52 7.58
CA GLY A 244 -20.59 -0.87 8.83
C GLY A 244 -19.79 0.42 8.61
N LYS A 245 -19.46 1.09 9.69
CA LYS A 245 -18.68 2.34 9.70
C LYS A 245 -17.26 2.14 9.19
N SER A 246 -16.53 3.22 8.94
CA SER A 246 -15.09 3.17 8.63
C SER A 246 -14.31 2.61 9.83
N LEU A 247 -13.25 1.86 9.53
CA LEU A 247 -12.39 1.25 10.53
C LEU A 247 -11.52 2.30 11.23
N SER A 248 -11.26 2.09 12.52
CA SER A 248 -10.29 2.86 13.32
C SER A 248 -8.92 2.17 13.30
N TYR A 249 -7.91 2.83 13.86
CA TYR A 249 -6.59 2.25 14.09
C TYR A 249 -6.68 0.96 14.93
N ASN A 250 -7.40 1.00 16.04
CA ASN A 250 -7.59 -0.17 16.92
C ASN A 250 -8.32 -1.31 16.18
N ASN A 251 -9.31 -0.98 15.32
CA ASN A 251 -9.97 -2.00 14.52
C ASN A 251 -8.99 -2.73 13.60
N TYR A 252 -8.08 -2.00 12.92
CA TYR A 252 -7.07 -2.64 12.09
C TYR A 252 -6.07 -3.47 12.91
N ASN A 253 -5.67 -2.99 14.08
CA ASN A 253 -4.76 -3.73 14.96
C ASN A 253 -5.37 -5.07 15.38
N ASP A 254 -6.62 -5.07 15.83
CA ASP A 254 -7.35 -6.29 16.18
C ASP A 254 -7.57 -7.21 14.97
N ILE A 255 -7.94 -6.64 13.80
CA ILE A 255 -8.13 -7.39 12.57
C ILE A 255 -6.84 -8.11 12.15
N PHE A 256 -5.71 -7.40 12.12
CA PHE A 256 -4.45 -8.02 11.68
C PHE A 256 -3.95 -9.07 12.66
N THR A 257 -4.10 -8.86 13.96
CA THR A 257 -3.82 -9.88 14.96
C THR A 257 -4.66 -11.14 14.73
N GLY A 258 -5.96 -10.97 14.53
CA GLY A 258 -6.87 -12.10 14.25
C GLY A 258 -6.55 -12.82 12.93
N LEU A 259 -6.17 -12.07 11.90
CA LEU A 259 -5.77 -12.64 10.60
C LEU A 259 -4.45 -13.42 10.68
N GLU A 260 -3.49 -12.98 11.47
CA GLU A 260 -2.26 -13.74 11.72
C GLU A 260 -2.55 -15.08 12.38
N ILE A 261 -3.35 -15.07 13.44
CA ILE A 261 -3.73 -16.30 14.16
C ILE A 261 -4.49 -17.25 13.25
N ILE A 262 -5.56 -16.78 12.61
CA ILE A 262 -6.42 -17.62 11.78
C ILE A 262 -5.70 -18.19 10.56
N SER A 263 -4.69 -17.49 10.04
CA SER A 263 -3.86 -17.96 8.93
C SER A 263 -2.94 -19.12 9.32
N SER A 264 -2.64 -19.27 10.60
CA SER A 264 -1.87 -20.42 11.11
C SER A 264 -2.70 -21.72 11.20
N PHE A 265 -4.03 -21.60 11.15
CA PHE A 265 -4.94 -22.73 11.26
C PHE A 265 -5.12 -23.46 9.92
N LYS A 266 -4.65 -24.70 9.83
CA LYS A 266 -4.82 -25.54 8.64
C LYS A 266 -6.23 -26.12 8.47
N LYS A 267 -7.04 -26.07 9.51
CA LYS A 267 -8.42 -26.59 9.55
C LYS A 267 -9.40 -25.46 9.87
N THR A 268 -10.69 -25.79 9.83
CA THR A 268 -11.78 -24.90 10.23
C THR A 268 -11.54 -24.37 11.64
N GLY A 269 -11.49 -23.06 11.80
CA GLY A 269 -11.18 -22.43 13.08
C GLY A 269 -11.71 -21.01 13.19
N SER A 270 -11.86 -20.56 14.41
CA SER A 270 -12.25 -19.20 14.79
C SER A 270 -11.38 -18.64 15.90
N VAL A 271 -11.23 -17.34 15.92
CA VAL A 271 -10.52 -16.62 16.98
C VAL A 271 -11.27 -15.34 17.30
N ILE A 272 -11.29 -14.98 18.57
CA ILE A 272 -11.86 -13.74 19.08
C ILE A 272 -10.72 -12.87 19.62
N ILE A 273 -10.64 -11.65 19.14
CA ILE A 273 -9.59 -10.69 19.50
C ILE A 273 -10.17 -9.52 20.28
N LYS A 274 -9.46 -9.12 21.32
CA LYS A 274 -9.71 -7.91 22.07
C LYS A 274 -8.41 -7.23 22.44
N HIS A 275 -8.26 -5.95 22.06
CA HIS A 275 -7.04 -5.16 22.32
C HIS A 275 -5.75 -5.84 21.83
N ALA A 276 -5.80 -6.31 20.58
CA ALA A 276 -4.70 -7.03 19.91
C ALA A 276 -4.21 -8.31 20.64
N ASN A 277 -5.02 -8.88 21.52
CA ASN A 277 -4.78 -10.17 22.14
C ASN A 277 -5.94 -11.14 21.83
N PRO A 278 -5.70 -12.45 21.67
CA PRO A 278 -6.77 -13.41 21.59
C PRO A 278 -7.43 -13.58 22.98
N SER A 279 -8.75 -13.45 23.03
CA SER A 279 -9.56 -13.86 24.20
C SER A 279 -10.01 -15.31 24.10
N GLY A 280 -10.05 -15.86 22.88
CA GLY A 280 -10.32 -17.26 22.67
C GLY A 280 -10.07 -17.71 21.25
N ALA A 281 -9.67 -18.98 21.09
CA ALA A 281 -9.38 -19.58 19.79
C ALA A 281 -9.78 -21.06 19.79
N SER A 282 -10.31 -21.55 18.67
CA SER A 282 -10.66 -22.95 18.52
C SER A 282 -10.51 -23.43 17.09
N ILE A 283 -10.06 -24.67 16.96
CA ILE A 283 -10.04 -25.45 15.72
C ILE A 283 -11.00 -26.62 15.89
N ASN A 284 -12.09 -26.64 15.12
CA ASN A 284 -13.08 -27.70 15.17
C ASN A 284 -13.64 -27.96 13.76
N ASN A 285 -13.95 -29.20 13.41
CA ASN A 285 -14.53 -29.55 12.11
C ASN A 285 -15.91 -28.88 11.88
N SER A 286 -16.65 -28.59 12.95
CA SER A 286 -17.91 -27.84 12.89
C SER A 286 -17.66 -26.35 13.10
N PRO A 287 -18.01 -25.47 12.13
CA PRO A 287 -17.95 -24.02 12.29
C PRO A 287 -18.67 -23.51 13.54
N LEU A 288 -19.83 -24.09 13.85
CA LEU A 288 -20.61 -23.69 15.03
C LEU A 288 -19.88 -24.03 16.32
N LYS A 289 -19.34 -25.26 16.43
CA LYS A 289 -18.58 -25.68 17.63
C LYS A 289 -17.30 -24.86 17.76
N SER A 290 -16.58 -24.61 16.66
CA SER A 290 -15.40 -23.73 16.67
C SER A 290 -15.72 -22.37 17.26
N PHE A 291 -16.79 -21.72 16.80
CA PHE A 291 -17.24 -20.44 17.34
C PHE A 291 -17.60 -20.53 18.83
N GLN A 292 -18.40 -21.54 19.23
CA GLN A 292 -18.83 -21.71 20.62
C GLN A 292 -17.65 -21.92 21.55
N GLU A 293 -16.71 -22.78 21.19
CA GLU A 293 -15.52 -23.08 21.99
C GLU A 293 -14.59 -21.86 22.09
N SER A 294 -14.38 -21.11 21.00
CA SER A 294 -13.60 -19.86 21.07
C SER A 294 -14.26 -18.80 21.95
N TYR A 295 -15.58 -18.72 21.94
CA TYR A 295 -16.33 -17.80 22.80
C TYR A 295 -16.26 -18.20 24.28
N LEU A 296 -16.41 -19.49 24.57
CA LEU A 296 -16.40 -20.01 25.94
C LEU A 296 -15.03 -19.91 26.64
N SER A 297 -13.97 -19.63 25.91
CA SER A 297 -12.64 -19.39 26.49
C SER A 297 -12.64 -18.18 27.45
N ASP A 298 -13.27 -17.08 27.03
CA ASP A 298 -13.47 -15.88 27.83
C ASP A 298 -14.68 -15.08 27.32
N PRO A 299 -15.89 -15.41 27.76
CA PRO A 299 -17.10 -14.72 27.31
C PRO A 299 -17.16 -13.24 27.70
N ILE A 300 -16.48 -12.85 28.77
CA ILE A 300 -16.48 -11.48 29.28
C ILE A 300 -15.64 -10.61 28.34
N SER A 301 -14.40 -11.00 28.08
CA SER A 301 -13.51 -10.25 27.19
C SER A 301 -13.95 -10.30 25.72
N ALA A 302 -14.70 -11.32 25.31
CA ALA A 302 -15.25 -11.42 23.95
C ALA A 302 -16.26 -10.30 23.60
N PHE A 303 -16.89 -9.69 24.62
CA PHE A 303 -17.87 -8.64 24.39
C PHE A 303 -17.26 -7.40 23.69
N GLY A 304 -17.82 -7.06 22.53
CA GLY A 304 -17.32 -5.95 21.70
C GLY A 304 -15.99 -6.23 20.99
N GLY A 305 -15.56 -7.48 20.97
CA GLY A 305 -14.34 -7.94 20.29
C GLY A 305 -14.50 -8.08 18.77
N VAL A 306 -13.46 -8.59 18.15
CA VAL A 306 -13.37 -8.91 16.73
C VAL A 306 -13.36 -10.43 16.55
N LEU A 307 -14.39 -10.97 15.90
CA LEU A 307 -14.48 -12.39 15.56
C LEU A 307 -13.88 -12.64 14.16
N VAL A 308 -12.93 -13.56 14.04
CA VAL A 308 -12.32 -13.94 12.77
C VAL A 308 -12.51 -15.43 12.52
N CYS A 309 -13.08 -15.78 11.36
CA CYS A 309 -13.38 -17.14 10.95
C CYS A 309 -12.73 -17.46 9.59
N ASN A 310 -12.09 -18.63 9.45
CA ASN A 310 -11.59 -19.08 8.15
C ASN A 310 -12.61 -19.91 7.36
N PHE A 311 -13.89 -19.77 7.66
CA PHE A 311 -15.01 -20.46 7.04
C PHE A 311 -16.14 -19.49 6.68
N LYS A 312 -17.15 -20.01 5.99
CA LYS A 312 -18.37 -19.30 5.61
C LYS A 312 -19.35 -19.24 6.78
N ILE A 313 -19.95 -18.08 7.04
CA ILE A 313 -21.01 -17.93 8.03
C ILE A 313 -22.37 -18.14 7.36
N ASN A 314 -23.07 -19.19 7.78
CA ASN A 314 -24.42 -19.55 7.35
C ASN A 314 -25.48 -19.00 8.33
N ARG A 315 -26.78 -19.22 7.97
CA ARG A 315 -27.93 -18.77 8.76
C ARG A 315 -27.87 -19.25 10.22
N LYS A 316 -27.59 -20.56 10.47
CA LYS A 316 -27.55 -21.15 11.81
C LYS A 316 -26.50 -20.49 12.68
N LEU A 317 -25.28 -20.36 12.15
CA LEU A 317 -24.17 -19.75 12.85
C LEU A 317 -24.41 -18.25 13.09
N ALA A 318 -24.97 -17.53 12.11
CA ALA A 318 -25.30 -16.12 12.26
C ALA A 318 -26.30 -15.85 13.41
N LYS A 319 -27.27 -16.75 13.59
CA LYS A 319 -28.22 -16.68 14.74
C LYS A 319 -27.48 -16.77 16.08
N GLU A 320 -26.54 -17.71 16.22
CA GLU A 320 -25.77 -17.85 17.46
C GLU A 320 -24.84 -16.65 17.70
N ILE A 321 -24.10 -16.21 16.67
CA ILE A 321 -23.23 -15.05 16.75
C ILE A 321 -24.03 -13.78 17.10
N SER A 322 -25.26 -13.64 16.58
CA SER A 322 -26.10 -12.48 16.83
C SER A 322 -26.55 -12.30 18.28
N LYS A 323 -26.46 -13.35 19.11
CA LYS A 323 -26.77 -13.28 20.54
C LYS A 323 -25.72 -12.50 21.34
N ILE A 324 -24.51 -12.35 20.75
CA ILE A 324 -23.36 -11.72 21.37
C ILE A 324 -23.08 -10.40 20.63
N PHE A 325 -22.59 -9.40 21.35
CA PHE A 325 -22.15 -8.17 20.75
C PHE A 325 -20.68 -8.27 20.31
N PHE A 326 -20.46 -8.30 18.99
CA PHE A 326 -19.15 -8.08 18.35
C PHE A 326 -19.13 -6.73 17.66
N GLU A 327 -17.99 -6.06 17.67
CA GLU A 327 -17.79 -4.84 16.86
C GLU A 327 -17.55 -5.18 15.41
N ILE A 328 -16.78 -6.26 15.14
CA ILE A 328 -16.39 -6.66 13.78
C ILE A 328 -16.47 -8.18 13.66
N ILE A 329 -16.92 -8.66 12.51
CA ILE A 329 -16.88 -10.08 12.14
C ILE A 329 -16.20 -10.19 10.78
N LEU A 330 -15.15 -11.03 10.72
CA LEU A 330 -14.45 -11.39 9.50
C LEU A 330 -14.72 -12.86 9.18
N ALA A 331 -15.04 -13.15 7.91
CA ALA A 331 -15.23 -14.51 7.44
C ALA A 331 -14.86 -14.64 5.96
N LYS A 332 -14.59 -15.89 5.51
CA LYS A 332 -14.37 -16.14 4.07
C LYS A 332 -15.56 -15.78 3.19
N SER A 333 -16.77 -15.88 3.72
CA SER A 333 -18.01 -15.43 3.06
C SER A 333 -19.17 -15.47 4.03
N PHE A 334 -20.31 -14.92 3.60
CA PHE A 334 -21.57 -14.89 4.35
C PHE A 334 -22.71 -15.31 3.44
N ASP A 335 -23.62 -16.14 3.92
CA ASP A 335 -24.87 -16.43 3.22
C ASP A 335 -25.81 -15.22 3.21
N LYS A 336 -26.72 -15.16 2.25
CA LYS A 336 -27.71 -14.08 2.18
C LYS A 336 -28.54 -13.94 3.47
N ASP A 337 -28.92 -15.07 4.07
CA ASP A 337 -29.66 -15.09 5.34
C ASP A 337 -28.78 -14.67 6.52
N ALA A 338 -27.52 -15.06 6.52
CA ALA A 338 -26.55 -14.60 7.55
C ALA A 338 -26.39 -13.08 7.49
N LEU A 339 -26.28 -12.50 6.29
CA LEU A 339 -26.21 -11.05 6.11
C LEU A 339 -27.47 -10.33 6.59
N LYS A 340 -28.68 -10.91 6.38
CA LYS A 340 -29.94 -10.36 6.92
C LYS A 340 -29.93 -10.33 8.45
N ILE A 341 -29.60 -11.48 9.08
CA ILE A 341 -29.60 -11.61 10.55
C ILE A 341 -28.58 -10.66 11.19
N LEU A 342 -27.31 -10.73 10.75
CA LEU A 342 -26.25 -9.88 11.28
C LEU A 342 -26.46 -8.41 10.90
N GLY A 343 -27.13 -8.17 9.79
CA GLY A 343 -27.53 -6.86 9.31
C GLY A 343 -28.47 -6.09 10.23
N MET A 344 -29.24 -6.74 11.09
CA MET A 344 -30.08 -6.08 12.09
C MET A 344 -29.27 -5.34 13.15
N LYS A 345 -28.01 -5.71 13.37
CA LYS A 345 -27.10 -5.04 14.30
C LYS A 345 -26.46 -3.80 13.62
N LYS A 346 -27.05 -2.62 13.80
CA LYS A 346 -26.64 -1.36 13.09
C LYS A 346 -25.17 -1.01 13.22
N LYS A 347 -24.53 -1.29 14.36
CA LYS A 347 -23.12 -0.93 14.64
C LYS A 347 -22.11 -1.99 14.17
N LEU A 348 -22.56 -3.19 13.79
CA LEU A 348 -21.70 -4.31 13.41
C LEU A 348 -21.03 -4.07 12.04
N ILE A 349 -19.74 -4.32 12.00
CA ILE A 349 -18.94 -4.26 10.78
C ILE A 349 -18.72 -5.70 10.26
N LEU A 350 -19.01 -5.93 8.98
CA LEU A 350 -18.81 -7.22 8.32
C LEU A 350 -17.75 -7.10 7.24
N ILE A 351 -16.77 -8.02 7.26
CA ILE A 351 -15.63 -8.04 6.34
C ILE A 351 -15.48 -9.43 5.72
N ASP A 352 -15.45 -9.50 4.40
CA ASP A 352 -15.10 -10.69 3.64
C ASP A 352 -13.58 -10.74 3.48
N ILE A 353 -12.99 -11.87 3.85
CA ILE A 353 -11.55 -12.14 3.78
C ILE A 353 -11.20 -13.23 2.76
N SER A 354 -12.09 -13.54 1.82
CA SER A 354 -11.85 -14.58 0.80
C SER A 354 -10.61 -14.33 -0.05
N LYS A 355 -10.27 -13.05 -0.26
CA LYS A 355 -9.09 -12.62 -1.02
C LYS A 355 -7.85 -12.35 -0.17
N PHE A 356 -7.96 -12.41 1.16
CA PHE A 356 -6.83 -12.21 2.04
C PHE A 356 -5.81 -13.34 1.87
N LYS A 357 -4.55 -12.96 1.71
CA LYS A 357 -3.41 -13.88 1.66
C LYS A 357 -2.40 -13.46 2.71
N HIS A 358 -2.13 -14.36 3.64
CA HIS A 358 -1.04 -14.16 4.60
C HIS A 358 0.29 -14.18 3.84
N LYS A 359 1.15 -13.21 4.12
CA LYS A 359 2.49 -13.11 3.55
C LYS A 359 3.54 -13.18 4.64
N LYS A 360 4.64 -13.81 4.30
CA LYS A 360 5.86 -13.73 5.10
C LYS A 360 6.39 -12.31 4.99
N ASP A 361 6.67 -11.71 6.14
CA ASP A 361 7.14 -10.34 6.22
C ASP A 361 8.00 -10.16 7.48
N TYR A 362 8.58 -8.99 7.64
CA TYR A 362 9.30 -8.60 8.85
C TYR A 362 8.41 -7.72 9.74
N GLN A 363 8.74 -7.64 11.02
CA GLN A 363 8.11 -6.70 11.96
C GLN A 363 8.98 -5.47 12.07
N VAL A 364 8.34 -4.29 12.04
CA VAL A 364 8.98 -3.00 12.26
C VAL A 364 8.37 -2.34 13.47
N LYS A 365 9.21 -1.91 14.41
CA LYS A 365 8.82 -1.04 15.51
C LYS A 365 9.65 0.22 15.44
N GLN A 366 9.00 1.38 15.52
CA GLN A 366 9.69 2.66 15.53
C GLN A 366 9.76 3.19 16.97
N PHE A 367 10.96 3.57 17.38
CA PHE A 367 11.22 4.22 18.66
C PHE A 367 12.06 5.47 18.41
N SER A 368 11.48 6.64 18.70
CA SER A 368 12.16 7.92 18.47
C SER A 368 12.75 7.99 17.05
N ASN A 369 14.08 8.02 16.93
CA ASN A 369 14.84 8.08 15.67
C ASN A 369 15.40 6.72 15.22
N SER A 370 14.89 5.61 15.76
CA SER A 370 15.39 4.27 15.49
C SER A 370 14.29 3.34 14.97
N LEU A 371 14.67 2.38 14.14
CA LEU A 371 13.83 1.30 13.68
C LEU A 371 14.37 -0.03 14.20
N LEU A 372 13.55 -0.78 14.93
CA LEU A 372 13.81 -2.19 15.21
C LEU A 372 13.12 -3.03 14.16
N ILE A 373 13.86 -3.87 13.47
CA ILE A 373 13.37 -4.75 12.41
C ILE A 373 13.77 -6.17 12.74
N GLN A 374 12.83 -7.10 12.69
CA GLN A 374 13.07 -8.52 12.91
C GLN A 374 12.21 -9.35 11.97
N ASP A 375 12.61 -10.58 11.74
CA ASP A 375 11.76 -11.57 11.08
C ASP A 375 10.51 -11.83 11.92
N LYS A 376 9.38 -12.11 11.26
CA LYS A 376 8.21 -12.61 11.96
C LYS A 376 8.50 -13.96 12.58
N ASN A 377 7.94 -14.21 13.76
CA ASN A 377 8.00 -15.49 14.41
C ASN A 377 7.14 -16.52 13.64
N GLU A 378 7.73 -17.20 12.66
CA GLU A 378 7.07 -18.25 11.89
C GLU A 378 7.31 -19.66 12.47
N MET A 379 8.07 -19.76 13.56
CA MET A 379 8.38 -21.03 14.18
C MET A 379 7.10 -21.75 14.58
N ILE A 380 6.91 -22.93 14.01
CA ILE A 380 5.87 -23.87 14.38
C ILE A 380 6.54 -24.95 15.20
N PHE A 381 6.05 -25.09 16.41
CA PHE A 381 6.46 -26.16 17.29
C PHE A 381 6.09 -27.54 16.70
N ARG A 382 7.03 -28.50 16.72
CA ARG A 382 6.84 -29.84 16.15
C ARG A 382 7.01 -30.90 17.23
N LYS A 383 6.20 -31.96 17.17
CA LYS A 383 6.27 -33.07 18.10
C LYS A 383 7.67 -33.65 18.30
N LYS A 384 8.49 -33.67 17.23
CA LYS A 384 9.86 -34.21 17.31
C LYS A 384 10.82 -33.34 18.14
N ASP A 385 10.46 -32.11 18.41
CA ASP A 385 11.27 -31.14 19.17
C ASP A 385 10.93 -31.25 20.69
N LEU A 386 9.96 -32.11 21.07
CA LEU A 386 9.53 -32.32 22.45
C LEU A 386 10.38 -33.35 23.17
N LYS A 387 10.76 -33.02 24.40
CA LYS A 387 11.30 -33.95 25.36
C LYS A 387 10.42 -34.00 26.60
N VAL A 388 9.89 -35.16 26.91
CA VAL A 388 9.09 -35.35 28.13
C VAL A 388 10.06 -35.43 29.33
N VAL A 389 9.94 -34.49 30.24
CA VAL A 389 10.79 -34.35 31.44
C VAL A 389 10.03 -34.71 32.74
N THR A 390 8.73 -34.95 32.64
CA THR A 390 7.85 -35.29 33.76
C THR A 390 7.80 -36.81 34.00
N LYS A 391 7.51 -37.23 35.25
CA LYS A 391 7.31 -38.65 35.61
C LYS A 391 6.14 -39.26 34.84
N LEU A 392 5.04 -38.52 34.76
CA LEU A 392 3.86 -38.90 33.98
C LEU A 392 4.08 -38.55 32.49
N LYS A 393 3.94 -39.55 31.63
CA LYS A 393 4.08 -39.32 30.17
C LYS A 393 2.74 -38.91 29.56
N PRO A 394 2.71 -37.85 28.73
CA PRO A 394 1.48 -37.44 28.04
C PRO A 394 1.06 -38.47 26.99
N THR A 395 -0.23 -38.60 26.78
CA THR A 395 -0.80 -39.38 25.67
C THR A 395 -0.56 -38.65 24.34
N LYS A 396 -0.69 -39.37 23.21
CA LYS A 396 -0.61 -38.77 21.86
C LYS A 396 -1.62 -37.62 21.66
N LYS A 397 -2.81 -37.71 22.31
CA LYS A 397 -3.83 -36.64 22.24
C LYS A 397 -3.39 -35.40 23.01
N GLU A 398 -2.89 -35.57 24.22
CA GLU A 398 -2.39 -34.47 25.06
C GLU A 398 -1.20 -33.74 24.42
N ILE A 399 -0.29 -34.47 23.74
CA ILE A 399 0.78 -33.85 22.95
C ILE A 399 0.20 -32.94 21.86
N GLY A 400 -0.88 -33.37 21.18
CA GLY A 400 -1.55 -32.54 20.17
C GLY A 400 -2.22 -31.26 20.76
N TYR A 401 -2.74 -31.37 21.98
CA TYR A 401 -3.33 -30.22 22.70
C TYR A 401 -2.24 -29.23 23.16
N ALA A 402 -1.14 -29.78 23.69
CA ALA A 402 0.03 -28.99 24.06
C ALA A 402 0.65 -28.26 22.84
N GLU A 403 0.71 -28.93 21.68
CA GLU A 403 1.17 -28.31 20.42
C GLU A 403 0.27 -27.14 20.01
N PHE A 404 -1.06 -27.28 20.11
CA PHE A 404 -1.99 -26.20 19.85
C PHE A 404 -1.79 -25.02 20.83
N ALA A 405 -1.74 -25.30 22.15
CA ALA A 405 -1.55 -24.27 23.16
C ALA A 405 -0.22 -23.53 22.99
N PHE A 406 0.86 -24.25 22.74
CA PHE A 406 2.18 -23.66 22.54
C PHE A 406 2.23 -22.77 21.27
N ASN A 407 1.62 -23.23 20.17
CA ASN A 407 1.53 -22.44 18.97
C ASN A 407 0.64 -21.19 19.15
N MET A 408 -0.33 -21.22 20.04
CA MET A 408 -1.12 -20.04 20.40
C MET A 408 -0.31 -19.02 21.21
N CYS A 409 0.63 -19.46 22.08
CA CYS A 409 1.46 -18.56 22.89
C CYS A 409 2.24 -17.54 22.06
N LYS A 410 2.65 -17.90 20.83
CA LYS A 410 3.40 -16.97 19.98
C LYS A 410 2.62 -15.71 19.57
N PHE A 411 1.28 -15.74 19.63
CA PHE A 411 0.40 -14.65 19.31
C PHE A 411 -0.06 -13.85 20.54
N VAL A 412 0.35 -14.29 21.72
CA VAL A 412 0.03 -13.64 22.99
C VAL A 412 1.27 -12.89 23.47
N LYS A 413 1.07 -11.68 23.97
CA LYS A 413 2.18 -10.84 24.45
C LYS A 413 2.96 -11.55 25.56
N SER A 414 4.27 -11.62 25.39
CA SER A 414 5.19 -12.31 26.33
C SER A 414 5.31 -11.55 27.67
N ASN A 415 5.50 -12.24 28.77
CA ASN A 415 5.46 -13.69 28.86
C ASN A 415 4.02 -14.14 28.96
N SER A 416 3.66 -15.22 28.29
CA SER A 416 2.28 -15.66 28.17
C SER A 416 2.08 -17.11 28.59
N ILE A 417 0.87 -17.40 29.04
CA ILE A 417 0.40 -18.76 29.34
C ILE A 417 -0.90 -18.99 28.58
N VAL A 418 -0.98 -20.13 27.89
CA VAL A 418 -2.19 -20.58 27.22
C VAL A 418 -2.57 -21.95 27.75
N ILE A 419 -3.78 -22.07 28.28
CA ILE A 419 -4.37 -23.31 28.71
C ILE A 419 -5.36 -23.76 27.65
N SER A 420 -5.28 -25.02 27.22
CA SER A 420 -6.16 -25.57 26.18
C SER A 420 -6.82 -26.89 26.61
N ASN A 421 -8.03 -27.12 26.11
CA ASN A 421 -8.68 -28.40 26.11
C ASN A 421 -8.96 -28.81 24.66
N LYS A 422 -8.45 -29.95 24.23
CA LYS A 422 -8.45 -30.35 22.82
C LYS A 422 -7.72 -29.28 21.98
N LEU A 423 -8.37 -28.76 20.94
CA LEU A 423 -7.86 -27.74 20.05
C LEU A 423 -8.60 -26.41 20.26
N SER A 424 -8.95 -26.13 21.51
CA SER A 424 -9.55 -24.84 21.91
C SER A 424 -8.89 -24.31 23.17
N THR A 425 -8.77 -23.00 23.26
CA THR A 425 -8.31 -22.33 24.47
C THR A 425 -9.41 -22.35 25.54
N ILE A 426 -9.01 -22.48 26.79
CA ILE A 426 -9.89 -22.34 27.98
C ILE A 426 -9.41 -21.25 28.93
N GLY A 427 -8.21 -20.71 28.69
CA GLY A 427 -7.65 -19.58 29.41
C GLY A 427 -6.41 -19.07 28.70
N ILE A 428 -6.27 -17.74 28.66
CA ILE A 428 -5.13 -17.04 28.06
C ILE A 428 -4.68 -15.94 29.02
N GLY A 429 -3.44 -16.04 29.49
CA GLY A 429 -2.77 -15.00 30.26
C GLY A 429 -1.73 -14.30 29.40
N ALA A 430 -1.92 -13.01 29.12
CA ALA A 430 -0.96 -12.19 28.40
C ALA A 430 0.01 -11.52 29.39
N GLY A 431 1.25 -11.28 28.94
CA GLY A 431 2.20 -10.40 29.64
C GLY A 431 1.72 -8.95 29.68
N GLN A 432 2.26 -8.19 30.63
CA GLN A 432 1.96 -6.75 30.80
C GLN A 432 2.52 -5.89 29.66
#